data_1bd4d3193414884641b06b130ac7b492
#
_entry.id   1bd4d3193414884641b06b130ac7b492
#
_cell.length_a   1.000
_cell.length_b   1.000
_cell.length_c   1.000
_cell.angle_alpha   90.00
_cell.angle_beta   90.00
_cell.angle_gamma   90.00
#
_symmetry.space_group_name_H-M   'P 1'
#
loop_
_entity.id
_entity.type
_entity.pdbx_description
1 polymer ?
#
loop_
_entity_poly.entity_id
_entity_poly.type
_entity_poly.pdbx_seq_one_letter_code
_entity_poly.pdbx_strand_id
1 'polypeptide(L)'
;MSTVGAGIPEPPRDEPNSAWLNDTELEWVRGRMPLLYVEAVPVRVDGLGVVTQVGVLLRANAQGEITRTLVSGRVMYGETIRDALFRHLEKDLGPMAFPQLPASPVPFQVAEYFPIPGLSAYVDERQHAVSLAFVVPVTGTFEPRQDALELTWVTPAEASSPAFHAELEGGRGTLLRAALASVGVLG
;
A
#
# COMPACT_ATOMS: atom_id res chain seq x y z
N MET A 1 -25.56 38.14 -19.53
CA MET A 1 -25.01 37.68 -18.21
C MET A 1 -23.93 36.65 -18.48
N SER A 2 -22.68 37.09 -18.48
CA SER A 2 -21.53 36.16 -18.70
C SER A 2 -21.18 35.46 -17.38
N THR A 3 -21.37 34.17 -17.36
CA THR A 3 -20.82 33.31 -16.29
C THR A 3 -19.32 33.31 -16.43
N VAL A 4 -18.63 34.04 -15.57
CA VAL A 4 -17.19 33.92 -15.37
C VAL A 4 -16.92 32.48 -14.87
N GLY A 5 -16.35 31.66 -15.75
CA GLY A 5 -15.88 30.34 -15.36
C GLY A 5 -14.85 30.54 -14.27
N ALA A 6 -15.11 29.98 -13.09
CA ALA A 6 -14.09 29.89 -12.04
C ALA A 6 -12.87 29.14 -12.60
N GLY A 7 -11.80 29.88 -12.84
CA GLY A 7 -10.53 29.30 -13.29
C GLY A 7 -10.11 28.22 -12.31
N ILE A 8 -9.62 27.11 -12.83
CA ILE A 8 -9.00 26.05 -12.01
C ILE A 8 -7.87 26.72 -11.24
N PRO A 9 -7.86 26.71 -9.90
CA PRO A 9 -6.79 27.32 -9.13
C PRO A 9 -5.47 26.66 -9.49
N GLU A 10 -4.43 27.45 -9.73
CA GLU A 10 -3.08 26.92 -9.94
C GLU A 10 -2.59 26.25 -8.65
N PRO A 11 -1.83 25.14 -8.78
CA PRO A 11 -1.21 24.51 -7.61
C PRO A 11 -0.21 25.48 -6.94
N PRO A 12 -0.15 25.50 -5.62
CA PRO A 12 0.87 26.26 -4.92
C PRO A 12 2.25 25.76 -5.30
N ARG A 13 3.18 26.66 -5.66
CA ARG A 13 4.55 26.33 -6.08
C ARG A 13 5.52 26.84 -5.03
N ASP A 14 5.77 26.05 -4.00
CA ASP A 14 6.75 26.45 -2.98
C ASP A 14 8.20 26.01 -3.30
N GLU A 15 8.42 24.92 -4.04
CA GLU A 15 9.73 24.52 -4.55
C GLU A 15 9.61 23.80 -5.91
N PRO A 16 10.09 24.41 -7.00
CA PRO A 16 10.16 23.73 -8.28
C PRO A 16 11.19 22.60 -8.18
N ASN A 17 10.75 21.35 -8.32
CA ASN A 17 11.49 20.08 -8.32
C ASN A 17 11.50 19.27 -7.02
N SER A 18 10.70 19.59 -6.00
CA SER A 18 10.49 18.64 -4.91
C SER A 18 9.64 17.45 -5.41
N ALA A 19 10.13 16.23 -5.19
CA ALA A 19 9.33 15.01 -5.41
C ALA A 19 8.22 14.86 -4.36
N TRP A 20 8.28 15.63 -3.27
CA TRP A 20 7.31 15.66 -2.19
C TRP A 20 6.28 16.76 -2.42
N LEU A 21 5.01 16.39 -2.39
CA LEU A 21 3.92 17.33 -2.34
C LEU A 21 3.69 17.74 -0.87
N ASN A 22 3.58 19.03 -0.60
CA ASN A 22 3.05 19.49 0.69
C ASN A 22 1.56 19.14 0.82
N ASP A 23 0.96 19.34 1.98
CA ASP A 23 -0.43 18.92 2.25
C ASP A 23 -1.43 19.63 1.32
N THR A 24 -1.22 20.90 1.02
CA THR A 24 -2.09 21.68 0.13
C THR A 24 -2.00 21.19 -1.31
N GLU A 25 -0.80 20.93 -1.80
CA GLU A 25 -0.58 20.36 -3.14
C GLU A 25 -1.20 18.96 -3.24
N LEU A 26 -1.02 18.14 -2.21
CA LEU A 26 -1.58 16.80 -2.16
C LEU A 26 -3.11 16.81 -2.22
N GLU A 27 -3.77 17.68 -1.44
CA GLU A 27 -5.23 17.83 -1.48
C GLU A 27 -5.70 18.32 -2.87
N TRP A 28 -4.98 19.25 -3.48
CA TRP A 28 -5.29 19.72 -4.83
C TRP A 28 -5.21 18.60 -5.87
N VAL A 29 -4.15 17.77 -5.81
CA VAL A 29 -3.94 16.63 -6.72
C VAL A 29 -5.00 15.54 -6.48
N ARG A 30 -5.33 15.21 -5.22
CA ARG A 30 -6.35 14.22 -4.85
C ARG A 30 -7.71 14.48 -5.49
N GLY A 31 -8.09 15.75 -5.61
CA GLY A 31 -9.35 16.14 -6.22
C GLY A 31 -9.38 16.11 -7.75
N ARG A 32 -8.27 15.78 -8.43
CA ARG A 32 -8.14 15.95 -9.88
C ARG A 32 -7.61 14.76 -10.65
N MET A 33 -6.84 13.89 -10.00
CA MET A 33 -6.25 12.75 -10.68
C MET A 33 -6.05 11.56 -9.72
N PRO A 34 -6.05 10.33 -10.25
CA PRO A 34 -5.67 9.17 -9.47
C PRO A 34 -4.21 9.27 -9.01
N LEU A 35 -3.94 8.88 -7.79
CA LEU A 35 -2.59 8.77 -7.26
C LEU A 35 -2.04 7.35 -7.45
N LEU A 36 -0.80 7.25 -7.89
CA LEU A 36 -0.12 5.97 -8.02
C LEU A 36 0.46 5.53 -6.67
N TYR A 37 0.11 4.30 -6.28
CA TYR A 37 0.57 3.64 -5.06
C TYR A 37 1.26 2.33 -5.36
N VAL A 38 2.08 1.88 -4.44
CA VAL A 38 2.52 0.49 -4.32
C VAL A 38 2.00 -0.10 -3.02
N GLU A 39 1.65 -1.38 -3.06
CA GLU A 39 1.32 -2.18 -1.87
C GLU A 39 2.16 -3.44 -1.87
N ALA A 40 2.64 -3.84 -0.70
CA ALA A 40 3.41 -5.06 -0.54
C ALA A 40 2.82 -5.95 0.55
N VAL A 41 2.72 -7.24 0.25
CA VAL A 41 2.49 -8.30 1.20
C VAL A 41 3.85 -8.90 1.53
N PRO A 42 4.47 -8.55 2.67
CA PRO A 42 5.74 -9.15 3.08
C PRO A 42 5.50 -10.61 3.46
N VAL A 43 6.37 -11.50 2.98
CA VAL A 43 6.29 -12.93 3.27
C VAL A 43 7.64 -13.48 3.73
N ARG A 44 7.61 -14.52 4.54
CA ARG A 44 8.76 -15.39 4.79
C ARG A 44 8.60 -16.66 3.98
N VAL A 45 9.69 -17.09 3.39
CA VAL A 45 9.73 -18.31 2.58
C VAL A 45 10.76 -19.29 3.17
N ASP A 46 10.53 -20.56 2.93
CA ASP A 46 11.51 -21.61 3.26
C ASP A 46 12.60 -21.73 2.18
N GLY A 47 13.50 -22.69 2.35
CA GLY A 47 14.58 -22.97 1.39
C GLY A 47 14.13 -23.44 0.01
N LEU A 48 12.85 -23.76 -0.17
CA LEU A 48 12.24 -24.14 -1.45
C LEU A 48 11.40 -22.99 -2.06
N GLY A 49 11.35 -21.83 -1.38
CA GLY A 49 10.56 -20.68 -1.83
C GLY A 49 9.07 -20.76 -1.47
N VAL A 50 8.67 -21.73 -0.62
CA VAL A 50 7.27 -21.84 -0.17
C VAL A 50 7.02 -20.82 0.94
N VAL A 51 5.90 -20.10 0.85
CA VAL A 51 5.49 -19.11 1.85
C VAL A 51 5.15 -19.82 3.17
N THR A 52 5.86 -19.46 4.23
CA THR A 52 5.68 -20.01 5.59
C THR A 52 4.99 -19.04 6.53
N GLN A 53 5.16 -17.74 6.32
CA GLN A 53 4.51 -16.70 7.10
C GLN A 53 4.18 -15.50 6.21
N VAL A 54 3.12 -14.78 6.60
CA VAL A 54 2.64 -13.56 5.96
C VAL A 54 2.66 -12.42 6.98
N GLY A 55 3.27 -11.30 6.62
CA GLY A 55 3.37 -10.12 7.45
C GLY A 55 2.20 -9.17 7.22
N VAL A 56 1.58 -8.72 8.32
CA VAL A 56 0.50 -7.74 8.31
C VAL A 56 0.77 -6.68 9.38
N LEU A 57 0.53 -5.43 9.03
CA LEU A 57 0.74 -4.30 9.93
C LEU A 57 -0.50 -4.02 10.79
N LEU A 58 -0.30 -3.64 12.04
CA LEU A 58 -1.28 -2.93 12.83
C LEU A 58 -1.01 -1.42 12.74
N ARG A 59 -2.04 -0.65 12.50
CA ARG A 59 -1.96 0.81 12.39
C ARG A 59 -3.22 1.46 13.01
N ALA A 60 -3.05 2.65 13.58
CA ALA A 60 -4.19 3.48 13.92
C ALA A 60 -4.69 4.20 12.66
N ASN A 61 -5.99 4.08 12.35
CA ASN A 61 -6.63 4.83 11.27
C ASN A 61 -6.85 6.30 11.69
N ALA A 62 -7.39 7.11 10.78
CA ALA A 62 -7.66 8.53 11.03
C ALA A 62 -8.67 8.76 12.18
N GLN A 63 -9.48 7.77 12.52
CA GLN A 63 -10.45 7.79 13.62
C GLN A 63 -9.85 7.29 14.94
N GLY A 64 -8.57 6.88 14.95
CA GLY A 64 -7.88 6.32 16.12
C GLY A 64 -8.18 4.85 16.40
N GLU A 65 -8.89 4.16 15.50
CA GLU A 65 -9.15 2.73 15.62
C GLU A 65 -7.94 1.93 15.15
N ILE A 66 -7.63 0.84 15.86
CA ILE A 66 -6.56 -0.07 15.46
C ILE A 66 -7.10 -1.01 14.37
N THR A 67 -6.48 -0.93 13.19
CA THR A 67 -6.85 -1.76 12.04
C THR A 67 -5.65 -2.52 11.51
N ARG A 68 -5.92 -3.62 10.79
CA ARG A 68 -4.89 -4.33 10.04
C ARG A 68 -4.76 -3.72 8.65
N THR A 69 -3.52 -3.62 8.17
CA THR A 69 -3.23 -3.10 6.83
C THR A 69 -1.99 -3.78 6.24
N LEU A 70 -1.72 -3.49 4.98
CA LEU A 70 -0.52 -3.93 4.27
C LEU A 70 0.49 -2.77 4.17
N VAL A 71 1.74 -3.08 3.86
CA VAL A 71 2.72 -2.06 3.50
C VAL A 71 2.21 -1.31 2.27
N SER A 72 2.11 0.00 2.35
CA SER A 72 1.49 0.81 1.29
C SER A 72 2.04 2.23 1.27
N GLY A 73 2.10 2.83 0.09
CA GLY A 73 2.40 4.24 -0.03
C GLY A 73 2.52 4.73 -1.47
N ARG A 74 2.55 6.06 -1.63
CA ARG A 74 2.63 6.72 -2.92
C ARG A 74 3.97 6.47 -3.60
N VAL A 75 3.93 6.34 -4.92
CA VAL A 75 5.11 6.49 -5.78
C VAL A 75 5.34 7.98 -6.01
N MET A 76 6.59 8.42 -5.87
CA MET A 76 6.94 9.82 -6.05
C MET A 76 7.33 10.13 -7.49
N TYR A 77 7.26 11.41 -7.84
CA TYR A 77 7.77 11.86 -9.12
C TYR A 77 9.25 11.52 -9.28
N GLY A 78 9.60 10.88 -10.39
CA GLY A 78 10.97 10.46 -10.68
C GLY A 78 11.46 9.21 -9.94
N GLU A 79 10.60 8.59 -9.12
CA GLU A 79 10.91 7.36 -8.39
C GLU A 79 10.50 6.12 -9.20
N THR A 80 11.34 5.09 -9.22
CA THR A 80 10.95 3.81 -9.80
C THR A 80 10.00 3.05 -8.87
N ILE A 81 9.19 2.15 -9.43
CA ILE A 81 8.32 1.26 -8.63
C ILE A 81 9.13 0.45 -7.62
N ARG A 82 10.31 -0.02 -8.02
CA ARG A 82 11.23 -0.77 -7.14
C ARG A 82 11.71 0.07 -5.95
N ASP A 83 12.08 1.33 -6.20
CA ASP A 83 12.56 2.23 -5.16
C ASP A 83 11.43 2.64 -4.20
N ALA A 84 10.21 2.86 -4.73
CA ALA A 84 9.03 3.10 -3.92
C ALA A 84 8.72 1.91 -3.00
N LEU A 85 8.74 0.68 -3.53
CA LEU A 85 8.56 -0.54 -2.73
C LEU A 85 9.61 -0.64 -1.62
N PHE A 86 10.89 -0.44 -1.97
CA PHE A 86 11.97 -0.51 -1.00
C PHE A 86 11.79 0.53 0.12
N ARG A 87 11.52 1.77 -0.24
CA ARG A 87 11.32 2.87 0.71
C ARG A 87 10.15 2.62 1.65
N HIS A 88 9.01 2.11 1.15
CA HIS A 88 7.85 1.81 1.99
C HIS A 88 8.06 0.57 2.86
N LEU A 89 8.72 -0.47 2.34
CA LEU A 89 9.09 -1.63 3.14
C LEU A 89 10.06 -1.25 4.28
N GLU A 90 11.11 -0.46 3.98
CA GLU A 90 12.03 0.03 5.00
C GLU A 90 11.33 0.90 6.05
N LYS A 91 10.44 1.80 5.61
CA LYS A 91 9.66 2.66 6.50
C LYS A 91 8.80 1.85 7.47
N ASP A 92 8.08 0.85 6.97
CA ASP A 92 7.08 0.11 7.75
C ASP A 92 7.66 -1.10 8.48
N LEU A 93 8.75 -1.71 7.98
CA LEU A 93 9.38 -2.89 8.57
C LEU A 93 10.68 -2.59 9.34
N GLY A 94 11.27 -1.44 9.10
CA GLY A 94 12.54 -1.02 9.70
C GLY A 94 13.75 -1.21 8.78
N PRO A 95 14.90 -0.56 9.10
CA PRO A 95 16.08 -0.51 8.24
C PRO A 95 16.85 -1.83 8.17
N MET A 96 16.58 -2.77 9.07
CA MET A 96 17.18 -4.10 9.08
C MET A 96 16.30 -5.15 8.40
N ALA A 97 15.20 -4.74 7.76
CA ALA A 97 14.41 -5.56 6.87
C ALA A 97 15.08 -5.60 5.48
N PHE A 98 15.31 -6.79 4.96
CA PHE A 98 15.96 -7.00 3.66
C PHE A 98 14.94 -7.57 2.66
N PRO A 99 14.21 -6.72 1.92
CA PRO A 99 13.28 -7.17 0.89
C PRO A 99 14.04 -7.71 -0.32
N GLN A 100 13.59 -8.85 -0.84
CA GLN A 100 14.12 -9.47 -2.04
C GLN A 100 13.33 -8.97 -3.25
N LEU A 101 13.73 -7.83 -3.80
CA LEU A 101 13.10 -7.20 -4.95
C LEU A 101 13.91 -7.44 -6.23
N PRO A 102 13.29 -7.98 -7.29
CA PRO A 102 13.93 -8.04 -8.61
C PRO A 102 14.17 -6.64 -9.18
N ALA A 103 15.01 -6.53 -10.19
CA ALA A 103 15.29 -5.26 -10.86
C ALA A 103 14.02 -4.62 -11.45
N SER A 104 13.12 -5.45 -11.97
CA SER A 104 11.81 -5.03 -12.49
C SER A 104 10.72 -5.85 -11.81
N PRO A 105 10.15 -5.37 -10.69
CA PRO A 105 9.08 -6.07 -10.01
C PRO A 105 7.80 -6.07 -10.85
N VAL A 106 7.11 -7.22 -10.86
CA VAL A 106 5.83 -7.40 -11.56
C VAL A 106 4.73 -7.52 -10.51
N PRO A 107 3.69 -6.67 -10.57
CA PRO A 107 2.58 -6.76 -9.63
C PRO A 107 1.75 -8.02 -9.90
N PHE A 108 1.26 -8.66 -8.85
CA PHE A 108 0.29 -9.74 -9.00
C PHE A 108 -1.11 -9.20 -9.28
N GLN A 109 -1.38 -7.94 -8.91
CA GLN A 109 -2.67 -7.27 -9.11
C GLN A 109 -2.50 -5.76 -9.18
N VAL A 110 -3.42 -5.12 -9.91
CA VAL A 110 -3.71 -3.69 -9.84
C VAL A 110 -5.01 -3.51 -9.05
N ALA A 111 -4.98 -2.72 -7.98
CA ALA A 111 -6.13 -2.42 -7.15
C ALA A 111 -6.52 -0.94 -7.32
N GLU A 112 -7.78 -0.68 -7.65
CA GLU A 112 -8.30 0.68 -7.78
C GLU A 112 -9.14 1.03 -6.55
N TYR A 113 -8.65 1.98 -5.77
CA TYR A 113 -9.29 2.51 -4.58
C TYR A 113 -10.10 3.76 -4.92
N PHE A 114 -11.36 3.76 -4.55
CA PHE A 114 -12.25 4.91 -4.76
C PHE A 114 -12.75 5.48 -3.44
N PRO A 115 -13.01 6.81 -3.38
CA PRO A 115 -13.63 7.44 -2.22
C PRO A 115 -15.13 7.14 -2.09
N ILE A 116 -15.71 6.47 -3.07
CA ILE A 116 -17.14 6.12 -3.13
C ILE A 116 -17.26 4.62 -2.99
N PRO A 117 -17.83 4.10 -1.89
CA PRO A 117 -18.06 2.66 -1.71
C PRO A 117 -18.91 2.08 -2.84
N GLY A 118 -18.57 0.86 -3.28
CA GLY A 118 -19.32 0.11 -4.27
C GLY A 118 -18.87 0.29 -5.73
N LEU A 119 -17.93 1.21 -6.04
CA LEU A 119 -17.33 1.30 -7.37
C LEU A 119 -16.30 0.21 -7.62
N SER A 120 -15.60 -0.23 -6.57
CA SER A 120 -14.70 -1.36 -6.61
C SER A 120 -14.75 -2.13 -5.28
N ALA A 121 -13.98 -3.22 -5.18
CA ALA A 121 -13.79 -3.93 -3.92
C ALA A 121 -12.88 -3.16 -2.93
N TYR A 122 -12.25 -2.08 -3.38
CA TYR A 122 -11.27 -1.31 -2.61
C TYR A 122 -11.76 0.11 -2.36
N VAL A 123 -11.61 0.58 -1.12
CA VAL A 123 -12.08 1.90 -0.69
C VAL A 123 -10.97 2.67 0.00
N ASP A 124 -10.74 3.90 -0.42
CA ASP A 124 -9.97 4.92 0.32
C ASP A 124 -10.79 6.22 0.29
N GLU A 125 -11.43 6.57 1.40
CA GLU A 125 -12.32 7.73 1.50
C GLU A 125 -11.65 9.07 1.18
N ARG A 126 -10.32 9.10 1.20
CA ARG A 126 -9.54 10.33 0.98
C ARG A 126 -9.27 10.61 -0.50
N GLN A 127 -9.28 9.58 -1.38
CA GLN A 127 -8.73 9.73 -2.72
C GLN A 127 -9.08 8.60 -3.68
N HIS A 128 -9.00 8.90 -4.98
CA HIS A 128 -8.86 7.87 -6.00
C HIS A 128 -7.38 7.47 -6.10
N ALA A 129 -7.08 6.20 -5.91
CA ALA A 129 -5.72 5.67 -6.05
C ALA A 129 -5.69 4.41 -6.92
N VAL A 130 -4.63 4.27 -7.70
CA VAL A 130 -4.29 3.05 -8.44
C VAL A 130 -3.07 2.45 -7.78
N SER A 131 -3.22 1.27 -7.20
CA SER A 131 -2.16 0.60 -6.46
C SER A 131 -1.66 -0.63 -7.21
N LEU A 132 -0.34 -0.71 -7.37
CA LEU A 132 0.35 -1.90 -7.86
C LEU A 132 0.70 -2.77 -6.65
N ALA A 133 0.19 -3.99 -6.61
CA ALA A 133 0.33 -4.88 -5.46
C ALA A 133 1.34 -6.02 -5.72
N PHE A 134 2.22 -6.25 -4.74
CA PHE A 134 3.34 -7.18 -4.83
C PHE A 134 3.39 -8.13 -3.64
N VAL A 135 3.78 -9.38 -3.86
CA VAL A 135 4.26 -10.27 -2.79
C VAL A 135 5.77 -10.12 -2.72
N VAL A 136 6.29 -9.81 -1.54
CA VAL A 136 7.73 -9.53 -1.36
C VAL A 136 8.31 -10.42 -0.27
N PRO A 137 9.18 -11.39 -0.62
CA PRO A 137 9.95 -12.10 0.37
C PRO A 137 10.87 -11.15 1.13
N VAL A 138 10.89 -11.26 2.46
CA VAL A 138 11.71 -10.41 3.33
C VAL A 138 12.46 -11.26 4.36
N THR A 139 13.69 -10.86 4.66
CA THR A 139 14.54 -11.42 5.72
C THR A 139 15.02 -10.32 6.64
N GLY A 140 15.75 -10.67 7.69
CA GLY A 140 16.33 -9.73 8.64
C GLY A 140 15.50 -9.55 9.90
N THR A 141 15.73 -8.42 10.58
CA THR A 141 15.05 -8.04 11.82
C THR A 141 14.06 -6.92 11.53
N PHE A 142 12.89 -7.01 12.15
CA PHE A 142 11.79 -6.11 11.89
C PHE A 142 11.53 -5.21 13.09
N GLU A 143 11.56 -3.92 12.86
CA GLU A 143 11.27 -2.87 13.83
C GLU A 143 10.33 -1.85 13.18
N PRO A 144 9.00 -2.07 13.23
CA PRO A 144 8.02 -1.12 12.67
C PRO A 144 8.26 0.30 13.18
N ARG A 145 8.11 1.27 12.29
CA ARG A 145 8.37 2.68 12.56
C ARG A 145 7.20 3.55 12.10
N GLN A 146 7.24 4.80 12.52
CA GLN A 146 6.24 5.83 12.19
C GLN A 146 4.81 5.40 12.59
N ASP A 147 3.92 5.25 11.61
CA ASP A 147 2.51 4.95 11.86
C ASP A 147 2.22 3.46 12.09
N ALA A 148 3.19 2.57 11.79
CA ALA A 148 3.05 1.14 12.04
C ALA A 148 3.32 0.84 13.52
N LEU A 149 2.28 0.39 14.22
CA LEU A 149 2.36 0.04 15.65
C LEU A 149 3.05 -1.31 15.86
N GLU A 150 2.77 -2.27 14.99
CA GLU A 150 3.26 -3.63 15.07
C GLU A 150 3.27 -4.29 13.68
N LEU A 151 4.22 -5.20 13.45
CA LEU A 151 4.22 -6.17 12.38
C LEU A 151 3.89 -7.55 12.96
N THR A 152 2.76 -8.10 12.59
CA THR A 152 2.33 -9.44 12.98
C THR A 152 2.64 -10.42 11.87
N TRP A 153 3.29 -11.54 12.22
CA TRP A 153 3.51 -12.66 11.31
C TRP A 153 2.49 -13.76 11.58
N VAL A 154 1.70 -14.10 10.57
CA VAL A 154 0.66 -15.15 10.65
C VAL A 154 0.96 -16.28 9.67
N THR A 155 0.40 -17.45 9.93
CA THR A 155 0.53 -18.57 8.99
C THR A 155 -0.31 -18.31 7.73
N PRO A 156 0.03 -18.92 6.57
CA PRO A 156 -0.81 -18.83 5.38
C PRO A 156 -2.26 -19.28 5.60
N ALA A 157 -2.48 -20.30 6.43
CA ALA A 157 -3.81 -20.79 6.78
C ALA A 157 -4.64 -19.74 7.55
N GLU A 158 -4.03 -19.07 8.51
CA GLU A 158 -4.66 -17.97 9.26
C GLU A 158 -4.92 -16.77 8.34
N ALA A 159 -3.93 -16.36 7.54
CA ALA A 159 -4.06 -15.28 6.56
C ALA A 159 -5.15 -15.55 5.50
N SER A 160 -5.50 -16.80 5.26
CA SER A 160 -6.53 -17.21 4.29
C SER A 160 -7.96 -17.20 4.87
N SER A 161 -8.10 -17.03 6.18
CA SER A 161 -9.41 -17.13 6.83
C SER A 161 -10.28 -15.89 6.53
N PRO A 162 -11.61 -16.08 6.31
CA PRO A 162 -12.52 -14.95 6.11
C PRO A 162 -12.55 -13.98 7.29
N ALA A 163 -12.40 -14.49 8.52
CA ALA A 163 -12.36 -13.67 9.73
C ALA A 163 -11.14 -12.72 9.70
N PHE A 164 -9.97 -13.22 9.31
CA PHE A 164 -8.75 -12.40 9.19
C PHE A 164 -8.88 -11.35 8.09
N HIS A 165 -9.48 -11.72 6.94
CA HIS A 165 -9.70 -10.76 5.84
C HIS A 165 -10.62 -9.61 6.25
N ALA A 166 -11.61 -9.86 7.11
CA ALA A 166 -12.54 -8.85 7.59
C ALA A 166 -11.87 -7.80 8.52
N GLU A 167 -10.72 -8.12 9.11
CA GLU A 167 -9.96 -7.19 9.95
C GLU A 167 -9.09 -6.22 9.14
N LEU A 168 -8.89 -6.45 7.83
CA LEU A 168 -8.09 -5.58 6.98
C LEU A 168 -8.94 -4.45 6.39
N GLU A 169 -8.48 -3.23 6.59
CA GLU A 169 -9.18 -2.02 6.14
C GLU A 169 -9.20 -1.87 4.60
N GLY A 170 -10.17 -1.13 4.09
CA GLY A 170 -10.21 -0.64 2.71
C GLY A 170 -10.27 -1.72 1.63
N GLY A 171 -10.71 -2.94 1.96
CA GLY A 171 -10.76 -4.06 1.01
C GLY A 171 -9.46 -4.86 0.89
N ARG A 172 -8.45 -4.55 1.70
CA ARG A 172 -7.15 -5.24 1.67
C ARG A 172 -7.22 -6.72 2.02
N GLY A 173 -8.28 -7.18 2.65
CA GLY A 173 -8.56 -8.61 2.80
C GLY A 173 -8.72 -9.33 1.45
N THR A 174 -9.42 -8.70 0.50
CA THR A 174 -9.53 -9.20 -0.88
C THR A 174 -8.18 -9.21 -1.58
N LEU A 175 -7.36 -8.16 -1.38
CA LEU A 175 -6.02 -8.08 -1.95
C LEU A 175 -5.10 -9.15 -1.37
N LEU A 176 -5.14 -9.39 -0.06
CA LEU A 176 -4.38 -10.44 0.61
C LEU A 176 -4.76 -11.83 0.08
N ARG A 177 -6.05 -12.09 -0.13
CA ARG A 177 -6.51 -13.33 -0.74
C ARG A 177 -5.94 -13.53 -2.14
N ALA A 178 -5.94 -12.49 -2.98
CA ALA A 178 -5.35 -12.54 -4.31
C ALA A 178 -3.83 -12.78 -4.25
N ALA A 179 -3.13 -12.16 -3.28
CA ALA A 179 -1.71 -12.40 -3.06
C ALA A 179 -1.43 -13.88 -2.73
N LEU A 180 -2.19 -14.47 -1.80
CA LEU A 180 -2.04 -15.87 -1.42
C LEU A 180 -2.33 -16.83 -2.58
N ALA A 181 -3.33 -16.53 -3.42
CA ALA A 181 -3.59 -17.29 -4.63
C ALA A 181 -2.44 -17.20 -5.63
N SER A 182 -1.83 -16.03 -5.80
CA SER A 182 -0.72 -15.80 -6.74
C SER A 182 0.55 -16.59 -6.38
N VAL A 183 0.72 -16.96 -5.10
CA VAL A 183 1.86 -17.76 -4.62
C VAL A 183 1.50 -19.23 -4.33
N GLY A 184 0.33 -19.69 -4.79
CA GLY A 184 -0.08 -21.08 -4.71
C GLY A 184 -0.51 -21.55 -3.31
N VAL A 185 -0.82 -20.63 -2.40
CA VAL A 185 -1.33 -20.96 -1.05
C VAL A 185 -2.83 -21.26 -1.09
N LEU A 186 -3.56 -20.60 -1.96
CA LEU A 186 -4.99 -20.85 -2.23
C LEU A 186 -5.11 -21.49 -3.61
N GLY A 187 -5.71 -22.68 -3.67
CA GLY A 187 -6.08 -23.36 -4.92
C GLY A 187 -7.45 -22.93 -5.40
#